data_0bb3c853886599d76a44e23a93bce44b
#
_entry.id   0bb3c853886599d76a44e23a93bce44b
#
_cell.length_a   1.000
_cell.length_b   1.000
_cell.length_c   1.000
_cell.angle_alpha   90.00
_cell.angle_beta   90.00
_cell.angle_gamma   90.00
#
_symmetry.space_group_name_H-M   'P 1'
#
loop_
_entity.id
_entity.type
_entity.pdbx_description
1 polymer ?
#
loop_
_entity_poly.entity_id
_entity_poly.type
_entity_poly.pdbx_seq_one_letter_code
_entity_poly.pdbx_strand_id
1 'polypeptide(L)'
;KEQIWKGETRIPDEIFLDNVVFHRVNTEGITSCRPLFYAQLQERVAGKQMEAAILETNYWCAEEATYQATDDRTISAEAVYRNGIGRCGEESVFTVNALRSIGIPARQVYAHRWAHCDDNHAWGEVWCEGTWHFLGACEPEEILDLGWFVNASSRSMMINSRIFGSQQADGDVIEHPDVTSGVNQLSRYAKTVDLELFVTEEDGTPVADAEVSFELLNYAELVAISRKKTDANGKVVLRTGKGSLFVSVWKEDRHVTAILDTREISAQTLVLAGKKAEKSAEEFLI
;
A
#
# COMPACT_ATOMS: atom_id res chain seq x y z
N LYS A 1 5.68 -26.82 -7.91
CA LYS A 1 6.11 -25.92 -6.83
C LYS A 1 7.61 -25.99 -6.51
N GLU A 2 8.21 -27.15 -6.44
CA GLU A 2 9.59 -27.33 -5.95
C GLU A 2 10.70 -27.13 -6.99
N GLN A 3 10.37 -26.89 -8.24
CA GLN A 3 11.36 -26.89 -9.35
C GLN A 3 11.33 -25.62 -10.22
N ILE A 4 10.56 -24.59 -9.89
CA ILE A 4 10.43 -23.42 -10.76
C ILE A 4 11.75 -22.63 -10.80
N TRP A 5 12.41 -22.47 -9.66
CA TRP A 5 13.63 -21.67 -9.55
C TRP A 5 14.74 -22.43 -8.82
N LYS A 6 15.88 -22.62 -9.49
CA LYS A 6 17.06 -23.27 -8.88
C LYS A 6 17.63 -22.41 -7.75
N GLY A 7 17.93 -23.04 -6.62
CA GLY A 7 18.60 -22.38 -5.49
C GLY A 7 17.70 -21.67 -4.52
N GLU A 8 16.41 -21.53 -4.83
CA GLU A 8 15.45 -20.93 -3.92
C GLU A 8 15.01 -21.86 -2.79
N THR A 9 14.83 -21.29 -1.62
CA THR A 9 14.09 -21.93 -0.54
C THR A 9 12.64 -22.14 -0.97
N ARG A 10 11.98 -23.17 -0.43
CA ARG A 10 10.57 -23.42 -0.71
C ARG A 10 9.74 -22.18 -0.38
N ILE A 11 9.01 -21.66 -1.37
CA ILE A 11 8.05 -20.58 -1.18
C ILE A 11 6.93 -21.08 -0.27
N PRO A 12 6.61 -20.37 0.86
CA PRO A 12 5.48 -20.70 1.72
C PRO A 12 4.17 -20.79 0.92
N ASP A 13 3.30 -21.71 1.30
CA ASP A 13 2.07 -21.97 0.54
C ASP A 13 1.14 -20.74 0.52
N GLU A 14 1.03 -20.01 1.61
CA GLU A 14 0.28 -18.76 1.71
C GLU A 14 0.84 -17.67 0.80
N ILE A 15 2.17 -17.49 0.77
CA ILE A 15 2.84 -16.53 -0.15
C ILE A 15 2.54 -16.91 -1.59
N PHE A 16 2.63 -18.19 -1.94
CA PHE A 16 2.37 -18.66 -3.29
C PHE A 16 0.90 -18.48 -3.69
N LEU A 17 -0.04 -18.84 -2.82
CA LEU A 17 -1.47 -18.72 -3.10
C LEU A 17 -1.89 -17.27 -3.32
N ASP A 18 -1.46 -16.37 -2.44
CA ASP A 18 -1.89 -14.98 -2.46
C ASP A 18 -1.16 -14.13 -3.51
N ASN A 19 0.11 -14.47 -3.80
CA ASN A 19 0.97 -13.61 -4.61
C ASN A 19 1.43 -14.22 -5.94
N VAL A 20 1.03 -15.47 -6.24
CA VAL A 20 1.20 -16.08 -7.56
C VAL A 20 -0.15 -16.53 -8.12
N VAL A 21 -0.91 -17.35 -7.36
CA VAL A 21 -2.15 -17.96 -7.87
C VAL A 21 -3.25 -16.94 -7.96
N PHE A 22 -3.44 -16.11 -6.94
CA PHE A 22 -4.50 -15.11 -6.94
C PHE A 22 -4.31 -14.11 -8.09
N HIS A 23 -5.40 -13.79 -8.78
CA HIS A 23 -5.35 -13.08 -10.05
C HIS A 23 -5.36 -11.55 -9.93
N ARG A 24 -5.98 -10.99 -8.88
CA ARG A 24 -6.11 -9.54 -8.71
C ARG A 24 -4.89 -8.96 -8.00
N VAL A 25 -4.50 -7.75 -8.40
CA VAL A 25 -3.38 -6.99 -7.82
C VAL A 25 -3.88 -5.72 -7.14
N ASN A 26 -4.80 -4.99 -7.78
CA ASN A 26 -5.42 -3.77 -7.27
C ASN A 26 -6.90 -3.72 -7.69
N THR A 27 -7.39 -2.61 -8.21
CA THR A 27 -8.76 -2.38 -8.70
C THR A 27 -8.90 -2.56 -10.21
N GLU A 28 -7.85 -3.05 -10.88
CA GLU A 28 -7.77 -3.25 -12.32
C GLU A 28 -8.86 -4.19 -12.86
N GLY A 29 -9.19 -4.03 -14.14
CA GLY A 29 -9.97 -5.01 -14.89
C GLY A 29 -9.22 -6.34 -15.00
N ILE A 30 -9.90 -7.45 -14.70
CA ILE A 30 -9.30 -8.79 -14.76
C ILE A 30 -9.26 -9.28 -16.20
N THR A 31 -8.09 -9.71 -16.67
CA THR A 31 -7.88 -10.29 -17.99
C THR A 31 -7.04 -11.57 -17.90
N SER A 32 -7.09 -12.40 -18.93
CA SER A 32 -6.27 -13.61 -19.03
C SER A 32 -4.88 -13.31 -19.59
N CYS A 33 -4.18 -12.30 -19.03
CA CYS A 33 -2.89 -11.84 -19.54
C CYS A 33 -1.71 -12.80 -19.28
N ARG A 34 -1.78 -13.64 -18.24
CA ARG A 34 -0.65 -14.47 -17.79
C ARG A 34 -0.11 -15.46 -18.85
N PRO A 35 -0.96 -16.19 -19.62
CA PRO A 35 -0.43 -17.03 -20.71
C PRO A 35 0.32 -16.22 -21.77
N LEU A 36 -0.14 -15.01 -22.09
CA LEU A 36 0.53 -14.11 -23.01
C LEU A 36 1.90 -13.70 -22.48
N PHE A 37 1.98 -13.22 -21.24
CA PHE A 37 3.25 -12.80 -20.63
C PHE A 37 4.22 -13.97 -20.42
N TYR A 38 3.72 -15.14 -20.02
CA TYR A 38 4.54 -16.35 -19.94
C TYR A 38 5.19 -16.68 -21.28
N ALA A 39 4.45 -16.63 -22.39
CA ALA A 39 4.97 -16.90 -23.72
C ALA A 39 6.12 -15.94 -24.12
N GLN A 40 6.07 -14.70 -23.66
CA GLN A 40 7.11 -13.69 -23.91
C GLN A 40 8.35 -13.88 -23.01
N LEU A 41 8.13 -14.30 -21.75
CA LEU A 41 9.18 -14.31 -20.73
C LEU A 41 9.92 -15.64 -20.60
N GLN A 42 9.28 -16.78 -20.92
CA GLN A 42 9.82 -18.10 -20.63
C GLN A 42 11.24 -18.33 -21.16
N GLU A 43 11.54 -17.86 -22.38
CA GLU A 43 12.87 -18.00 -22.98
C GLU A 43 13.88 -17.01 -22.37
N ARG A 44 13.43 -15.79 -22.04
CA ARG A 44 14.28 -14.75 -21.42
C ARG A 44 14.78 -15.15 -20.04
N VAL A 45 13.96 -15.88 -19.27
CA VAL A 45 14.27 -16.27 -17.89
C VAL A 45 14.78 -17.71 -17.77
N ALA A 46 14.82 -18.46 -18.87
CA ALA A 46 15.24 -19.86 -18.87
C ALA A 46 16.64 -20.04 -18.26
N GLY A 47 16.75 -20.90 -17.24
CA GLY A 47 18.02 -21.22 -16.58
C GLY A 47 18.57 -20.14 -15.65
N LYS A 48 17.92 -18.98 -15.51
CA LYS A 48 18.31 -17.93 -14.56
C LYS A 48 17.96 -18.32 -13.11
N GLN A 49 18.70 -17.78 -12.17
CA GLN A 49 18.29 -17.74 -10.75
C GLN A 49 17.10 -16.78 -10.58
N MET A 50 16.33 -16.92 -9.50
CA MET A 50 15.10 -16.15 -9.31
C MET A 50 15.35 -14.63 -9.33
N GLU A 51 16.36 -14.13 -8.61
CA GLU A 51 16.71 -12.71 -8.63
C GLU A 51 16.98 -12.20 -10.05
N ALA A 52 17.83 -12.91 -10.80
CA ALA A 52 18.16 -12.55 -12.18
C ALA A 52 16.92 -12.62 -13.10
N ALA A 53 15.97 -13.51 -12.84
CA ALA A 53 14.72 -13.61 -13.59
C ALA A 53 13.76 -12.46 -13.23
N ILE A 54 13.75 -12.01 -11.96
CA ILE A 54 12.99 -10.84 -11.52
C ILE A 54 13.49 -9.59 -12.26
N LEU A 55 14.79 -9.34 -12.22
CA LEU A 55 15.40 -8.19 -12.90
C LEU A 55 15.15 -8.22 -14.41
N GLU A 56 15.37 -9.37 -15.06
CA GLU A 56 15.08 -9.55 -16.48
C GLU A 56 13.63 -9.28 -16.84
N THR A 57 12.69 -9.72 -15.98
CA THR A 57 11.27 -9.47 -16.18
C THR A 57 10.95 -7.97 -16.08
N ASN A 58 11.60 -7.25 -15.17
CA ASN A 58 11.41 -5.80 -15.05
C ASN A 58 12.02 -5.04 -16.23
N TYR A 59 13.16 -5.48 -16.76
CA TYR A 59 13.71 -4.96 -18.01
C TYR A 59 12.74 -5.17 -19.18
N TRP A 60 12.18 -6.38 -19.32
CA TRP A 60 11.13 -6.62 -20.31
C TRP A 60 9.92 -5.71 -20.12
N CYS A 61 9.45 -5.52 -18.89
CA CYS A 61 8.33 -4.59 -18.63
C CYS A 61 8.65 -3.16 -19.10
N ALA A 62 9.88 -2.69 -18.89
CA ALA A 62 10.32 -1.36 -19.33
C ALA A 62 10.50 -1.24 -20.85
N GLU A 63 10.77 -2.35 -21.55
CA GLU A 63 10.78 -2.41 -23.02
C GLU A 63 9.35 -2.28 -23.59
N GLU A 64 8.35 -2.82 -22.89
CA GLU A 64 6.97 -2.92 -23.37
C GLU A 64 6.07 -1.74 -22.93
N ALA A 65 6.41 -1.05 -21.84
CA ALA A 65 5.62 0.05 -21.33
C ALA A 65 6.49 1.16 -20.75
N THR A 66 6.03 2.42 -20.92
CA THR A 66 6.67 3.59 -20.35
C THR A 66 5.68 4.42 -19.57
N TYR A 67 6.19 5.18 -18.59
CA TYR A 67 5.35 6.05 -17.76
C TYR A 67 4.68 7.13 -18.59
N GLN A 68 3.37 7.23 -18.40
CA GLN A 68 2.57 8.35 -18.85
C GLN A 68 1.45 8.60 -17.84
N ALA A 69 1.28 9.85 -17.44
CA ALA A 69 0.14 10.25 -16.62
C ALA A 69 -1.16 9.93 -17.38
N THR A 70 -2.02 9.15 -16.75
CA THR A 70 -3.33 8.75 -17.25
C THR A 70 -4.43 9.29 -16.35
N ASP A 71 -5.68 8.91 -16.61
CA ASP A 71 -6.80 9.20 -15.70
C ASP A 71 -6.70 8.37 -14.39
N ASP A 72 -7.64 8.56 -13.47
CA ASP A 72 -7.64 7.88 -12.16
C ASP A 72 -8.00 6.39 -12.22
N ARG A 73 -8.31 5.84 -13.40
CA ARG A 73 -8.58 4.41 -13.57
C ARG A 73 -7.30 3.61 -13.50
N THR A 74 -7.38 2.41 -12.94
CA THR A 74 -6.33 1.41 -13.09
C THR A 74 -6.77 0.43 -14.19
N ILE A 75 -6.14 0.52 -15.36
CA ILE A 75 -6.42 -0.40 -16.47
C ILE A 75 -5.78 -1.76 -16.21
N SER A 76 -6.21 -2.79 -16.94
CA SER A 76 -5.66 -4.14 -16.80
C SER A 76 -4.20 -4.22 -17.25
N ALA A 77 -3.45 -5.19 -16.72
CA ALA A 77 -2.07 -5.46 -17.15
C ALA A 77 -1.96 -5.71 -18.67
N GLU A 78 -2.95 -6.38 -19.27
CA GLU A 78 -2.99 -6.58 -20.72
C GLU A 78 -3.19 -5.26 -21.48
N ALA A 79 -4.00 -4.35 -20.95
CA ALA A 79 -4.20 -3.05 -21.58
C ALA A 79 -2.94 -2.17 -21.50
N VAL A 80 -2.20 -2.20 -20.37
CA VAL A 80 -0.89 -1.54 -20.27
C VAL A 80 0.06 -2.08 -21.35
N TYR A 81 0.21 -3.39 -21.44
CA TYR A 81 1.05 -4.04 -22.44
C TYR A 81 0.67 -3.66 -23.88
N ARG A 82 -0.63 -3.66 -24.21
CA ARG A 82 -1.10 -3.32 -25.56
C ARG A 82 -0.96 -1.86 -25.93
N ASN A 83 -1.08 -0.98 -24.93
CA ASN A 83 -1.01 0.48 -25.14
C ASN A 83 0.43 1.00 -25.04
N GLY A 84 1.34 0.27 -24.42
CA GLY A 84 2.72 0.66 -24.19
C GLY A 84 2.91 1.81 -23.19
N ILE A 85 1.87 2.13 -22.41
CA ILE A 85 1.88 3.25 -21.46
C ILE A 85 1.09 2.91 -20.19
N GLY A 86 1.50 3.49 -19.06
CA GLY A 86 0.80 3.43 -17.79
C GLY A 86 1.35 4.45 -16.79
N ARG A 87 0.54 4.85 -15.81
CA ARG A 87 1.05 5.52 -14.61
C ARG A 87 1.61 4.48 -13.63
N CYS A 88 2.33 4.91 -12.60
CA CYS A 88 3.01 4.00 -11.64
C CYS A 88 2.11 2.88 -11.09
N GLY A 89 0.82 3.19 -10.79
CA GLY A 89 -0.15 2.19 -10.33
C GLY A 89 -0.51 1.13 -11.39
N GLU A 90 -0.44 1.47 -12.66
CA GLU A 90 -0.70 0.60 -13.80
C GLU A 90 0.54 -0.18 -14.21
N GLU A 91 1.71 0.46 -14.22
CA GLU A 91 3.01 -0.19 -14.45
C GLU A 91 3.28 -1.26 -13.39
N SER A 92 2.95 -0.97 -12.11
CA SER A 92 3.10 -1.96 -11.04
C SER A 92 2.11 -3.13 -11.15
N VAL A 93 0.87 -2.90 -11.59
CA VAL A 93 -0.08 -3.97 -11.91
C VAL A 93 0.45 -4.84 -13.06
N PHE A 94 1.01 -4.23 -14.10
CA PHE A 94 1.62 -4.93 -15.23
C PHE A 94 2.80 -5.78 -14.81
N THR A 95 3.78 -5.19 -14.11
CA THR A 95 4.98 -5.87 -13.63
C THR A 95 4.66 -7.02 -12.69
N VAL A 96 3.72 -6.83 -11.74
CA VAL A 96 3.27 -7.91 -10.84
C VAL A 96 2.64 -9.07 -11.61
N ASN A 97 1.80 -8.80 -12.61
CA ASN A 97 1.21 -9.86 -13.44
C ASN A 97 2.26 -10.58 -14.30
N ALA A 98 3.27 -9.87 -14.82
CA ALA A 98 4.39 -10.45 -15.55
C ALA A 98 5.18 -11.42 -14.66
N LEU A 99 5.57 -11.01 -13.47
CA LEU A 99 6.26 -11.83 -12.48
C LEU A 99 5.44 -13.06 -12.05
N ARG A 100 4.16 -12.86 -11.73
CA ARG A 100 3.25 -13.95 -11.38
C ARG A 100 3.07 -14.96 -12.53
N SER A 101 3.16 -14.51 -13.79
CA SER A 101 3.02 -15.38 -14.96
C SER A 101 4.12 -16.44 -15.05
N ILE A 102 5.32 -16.13 -14.57
CA ILE A 102 6.48 -17.05 -14.51
C ILE A 102 6.65 -17.69 -13.12
N GLY A 103 5.67 -17.56 -12.22
CA GLY A 103 5.65 -18.21 -10.91
C GLY A 103 6.43 -17.51 -9.80
N ILE A 104 6.80 -16.24 -9.98
CA ILE A 104 7.45 -15.43 -8.95
C ILE A 104 6.37 -14.72 -8.12
N PRO A 105 6.37 -14.91 -6.77
CA PRO A 105 5.42 -14.18 -5.93
C PRO A 105 5.73 -12.69 -5.95
N ALA A 106 4.70 -11.93 -6.30
CA ALA A 106 4.82 -10.47 -6.40
C ALA A 106 3.53 -9.80 -5.96
N ARG A 107 3.64 -8.58 -5.43
CA ARG A 107 2.51 -7.74 -5.02
C ARG A 107 2.80 -6.27 -5.30
N GLN A 108 1.74 -5.50 -5.46
CA GLN A 108 1.85 -4.06 -5.52
C GLN A 108 1.95 -3.48 -4.10
N VAL A 109 2.81 -2.49 -3.94
CA VAL A 109 2.93 -1.66 -2.75
C VAL A 109 2.81 -0.19 -3.17
N TYR A 110 2.20 0.64 -2.33
CA TYR A 110 2.01 2.04 -2.67
C TYR A 110 1.97 2.95 -1.44
N ALA A 111 2.50 4.16 -1.60
CA ALA A 111 2.22 5.30 -0.77
C ALA A 111 1.07 6.07 -1.40
N HIS A 112 -0.13 6.00 -0.81
CA HIS A 112 -1.31 6.66 -1.36
C HIS A 112 -1.14 8.16 -1.45
N ARG A 113 -0.44 8.76 -0.47
CA ARG A 113 -0.04 10.16 -0.45
C ARG A 113 1.30 10.29 0.29
N TRP A 114 2.18 11.12 -0.27
CA TRP A 114 3.38 11.54 0.45
C TRP A 114 3.04 12.63 1.46
N ALA A 115 3.71 12.60 2.63
CA ALA A 115 3.56 13.64 3.63
C ALA A 115 4.42 14.89 3.37
N HIS A 116 5.34 14.81 2.41
CA HIS A 116 6.36 15.82 2.16
C HIS A 116 6.26 16.49 0.77
N CYS A 117 5.37 16.02 -0.08
CA CYS A 117 5.07 16.62 -1.38
C CYS A 117 3.70 16.16 -1.88
N ASP A 118 3.09 16.96 -2.75
CA ASP A 118 1.80 16.68 -3.40
C ASP A 118 1.97 15.62 -4.48
N ASP A 119 2.08 14.35 -4.07
CA ASP A 119 2.26 13.23 -4.98
C ASP A 119 1.96 11.91 -4.27
N ASN A 120 2.02 10.82 -5.03
CA ASN A 120 1.89 9.43 -4.59
C ASN A 120 2.86 8.56 -5.42
N HIS A 121 3.03 7.30 -5.05
CA HIS A 121 3.78 6.35 -5.86
C HIS A 121 3.35 4.92 -5.58
N ALA A 122 3.46 4.06 -6.61
CA ALA A 122 3.23 2.63 -6.52
C ALA A 122 4.38 1.88 -7.19
N TRP A 123 4.80 0.77 -6.59
CA TRP A 123 5.90 -0.07 -7.06
C TRP A 123 5.61 -1.55 -6.78
N GLY A 124 6.56 -2.42 -7.13
CA GLY A 124 6.47 -3.85 -6.89
C GLY A 124 7.24 -4.32 -5.66
N GLU A 125 6.73 -5.34 -4.97
CA GLU A 125 7.50 -6.21 -4.08
C GLU A 125 7.47 -7.64 -4.62
N VAL A 126 8.59 -8.33 -4.47
CA VAL A 126 8.82 -9.72 -4.90
C VAL A 126 9.35 -10.55 -3.76
N TRP A 127 8.92 -11.80 -3.66
CA TRP A 127 9.48 -12.76 -2.70
C TRP A 127 10.66 -13.49 -3.35
N CYS A 128 11.82 -13.31 -2.77
CA CYS A 128 13.08 -13.95 -3.21
C CYS A 128 13.94 -14.25 -1.99
N GLU A 129 14.68 -15.37 -1.99
CA GLU A 129 15.57 -15.77 -0.90
C GLU A 129 14.92 -15.76 0.52
N GLY A 130 13.64 -16.08 0.58
CA GLY A 130 12.89 -16.19 1.84
C GLY A 130 12.41 -14.85 2.44
N THR A 131 12.48 -13.75 1.72
CA THR A 131 12.01 -12.43 2.15
C THR A 131 11.42 -11.60 1.00
N TRP A 132 10.76 -10.52 1.35
CA TRP A 132 10.27 -9.54 0.37
C TRP A 132 11.36 -8.53 0.03
N HIS A 133 11.53 -8.28 -1.26
CA HIS A 133 12.37 -7.23 -1.84
C HIS A 133 11.51 -6.28 -2.67
N PHE A 134 11.94 -5.05 -2.89
CA PHE A 134 11.22 -4.12 -3.74
C PHE A 134 11.94 -3.81 -5.05
N LEU A 135 11.19 -3.36 -6.03
CA LEU A 135 11.70 -2.85 -7.32
C LEU A 135 10.74 -1.77 -7.87
N GLY A 136 11.28 -0.79 -8.58
CA GLY A 136 10.50 0.13 -9.39
C GLY A 136 9.88 -0.60 -10.58
N ALA A 137 8.56 -0.53 -10.72
CA ALA A 137 7.85 -1.23 -11.79
C ALA A 137 8.07 -0.53 -13.14
N CYS A 138 8.51 -1.24 -14.16
CA CYS A 138 8.99 -0.68 -15.43
C CYS A 138 10.17 0.30 -15.27
N GLU A 139 10.83 0.28 -14.13
CA GLU A 139 11.97 1.12 -13.78
C GLU A 139 13.14 0.20 -13.38
N PRO A 140 13.80 -0.48 -14.32
CA PRO A 140 14.81 -1.50 -14.01
C PRO A 140 16.07 -0.90 -13.39
N GLU A 141 16.55 -1.57 -12.35
CA GLU A 141 17.83 -1.32 -11.68
C GLU A 141 18.70 -2.58 -11.77
N GLU A 142 19.98 -2.46 -11.45
CA GLU A 142 20.93 -3.58 -11.51
C GLU A 142 20.72 -4.62 -10.39
N ILE A 143 20.11 -4.20 -9.28
CA ILE A 143 19.86 -5.01 -8.09
C ILE A 143 18.47 -4.72 -7.51
N LEU A 144 17.95 -5.65 -6.70
CA LEU A 144 16.74 -5.42 -5.90
C LEU A 144 17.01 -4.40 -4.78
N ASP A 145 15.94 -3.89 -4.19
CA ASP A 145 15.96 -2.90 -3.09
C ASP A 145 16.64 -1.58 -3.47
N LEU A 146 16.64 -1.25 -4.75
CA LEU A 146 17.10 0.02 -5.30
C LEU A 146 15.97 0.68 -6.10
N GLY A 147 15.92 2.02 -6.06
CA GLY A 147 14.96 2.84 -6.81
C GLY A 147 15.02 4.30 -6.38
N TRP A 148 14.62 5.20 -7.25
CA TRP A 148 14.63 6.66 -7.00
C TRP A 148 13.78 7.05 -5.79
N PHE A 149 12.73 6.27 -5.48
CA PHE A 149 11.77 6.55 -4.40
C PHE A 149 12.25 6.15 -3.01
N VAL A 150 13.44 5.58 -2.84
CA VAL A 150 13.98 5.15 -1.53
C VAL A 150 13.98 6.28 -0.51
N ASN A 151 14.44 7.47 -0.90
CA ASN A 151 14.42 8.62 -0.01
C ASN A 151 13.01 9.13 0.30
N ALA A 152 12.08 9.06 -0.64
CA ALA A 152 10.69 9.45 -0.47
C ALA A 152 9.98 8.46 0.47
N SER A 153 10.14 7.15 0.23
CA SER A 153 9.53 6.09 1.04
C SER A 153 10.02 6.10 2.49
N SER A 154 11.31 6.44 2.74
CA SER A 154 11.88 6.53 4.09
C SER A 154 11.26 7.64 4.95
N ARG A 155 10.56 8.59 4.34
CA ARG A 155 9.83 9.70 5.00
C ARG A 155 8.32 9.55 4.94
N SER A 156 7.85 8.41 4.46
CA SER A 156 6.41 8.16 4.34
C SER A 156 5.74 7.99 5.70
N MET A 157 4.49 8.41 5.78
CA MET A 157 3.63 8.20 6.95
C MET A 157 2.84 6.90 6.86
N MET A 158 2.60 6.39 5.63
CA MET A 158 1.95 5.12 5.36
C MET A 158 2.40 4.56 4.02
N ILE A 159 2.69 3.27 3.99
CA ILE A 159 2.91 2.46 2.79
C ILE A 159 2.14 1.18 2.99
N ASN A 160 1.35 0.78 2.01
CA ASN A 160 0.48 -0.37 2.14
C ASN A 160 0.44 -1.26 0.90
N SER A 161 0.07 -2.51 1.12
CA SER A 161 -0.29 -3.49 0.09
C SER A 161 -1.75 -3.88 0.26
N ARG A 162 -2.34 -4.52 -0.76
CA ARG A 162 -3.68 -5.11 -0.70
C ARG A 162 -3.60 -6.63 -0.63
N ILE A 163 -4.40 -7.21 0.25
CA ILE A 163 -4.70 -8.64 0.30
C ILE A 163 -6.15 -8.83 -0.10
N PHE A 164 -6.41 -9.80 -0.97
CA PHE A 164 -7.73 -10.12 -1.48
C PHE A 164 -8.17 -11.51 -0.99
N GLY A 165 -9.46 -11.64 -0.69
CA GLY A 165 -10.06 -12.90 -0.27
C GLY A 165 -10.34 -12.98 1.22
N SER A 166 -10.80 -14.16 1.66
CA SER A 166 -11.23 -14.43 3.03
C SER A 166 -10.08 -14.81 3.98
N GLN A 167 -8.83 -14.76 3.52
CA GLN A 167 -7.70 -15.06 4.39
C GLN A 167 -7.50 -13.94 5.40
N GLN A 168 -7.24 -14.31 6.62
CA GLN A 168 -6.92 -13.37 7.69
C GLN A 168 -5.61 -12.68 7.30
N ALA A 169 -5.67 -11.37 7.08
CA ALA A 169 -4.49 -10.60 6.74
C ALA A 169 -3.48 -10.72 7.88
N ASP A 170 -2.33 -11.35 7.60
CA ASP A 170 -1.24 -11.42 8.55
C ASP A 170 -0.53 -10.06 8.52
N GLY A 171 -0.60 -9.32 9.62
CA GLY A 171 0.04 -8.01 9.73
C GLY A 171 -0.85 -6.90 10.29
N ASP A 172 -0.33 -5.68 10.28
CA ASP A 172 -1.04 -4.47 10.74
C ASP A 172 -2.06 -4.03 9.67
N VAL A 173 -3.31 -4.41 9.88
CA VAL A 173 -4.41 -4.06 8.99
C VAL A 173 -4.83 -2.61 9.22
N ILE A 174 -4.81 -1.82 8.16
CA ILE A 174 -5.14 -0.40 8.19
C ILE A 174 -6.55 -0.08 7.69
N GLU A 175 -7.13 -0.98 6.92
CA GLU A 175 -8.47 -0.86 6.34
C GLU A 175 -9.04 -2.26 6.04
N HIS A 176 -10.32 -2.45 6.35
CA HIS A 176 -11.09 -3.66 6.06
C HIS A 176 -12.34 -3.32 5.25
N PRO A 177 -12.26 -3.14 3.93
CA PRO A 177 -13.44 -3.25 3.08
C PRO A 177 -13.85 -4.72 2.93
N ASP A 178 -15.09 -4.99 2.57
CA ASP A 178 -15.75 -6.32 2.62
C ASP A 178 -14.96 -7.49 2.01
N VAL A 179 -14.13 -7.24 0.99
CA VAL A 179 -13.43 -8.30 0.23
C VAL A 179 -11.92 -8.07 0.09
N THR A 180 -11.41 -6.98 0.64
CA THR A 180 -9.99 -6.63 0.57
C THR A 180 -9.51 -6.10 1.91
N SER A 181 -8.25 -6.33 2.23
CA SER A 181 -7.60 -5.73 3.40
C SER A 181 -6.40 -4.91 2.96
N GLY A 182 -6.30 -3.70 3.46
CA GLY A 182 -5.08 -2.91 3.39
C GLY A 182 -4.13 -3.34 4.50
N VAL A 183 -2.90 -3.67 4.16
CA VAL A 183 -1.87 -4.10 5.12
C VAL A 183 -0.70 -3.13 5.12
N ASN A 184 -0.34 -2.66 6.30
CA ASN A 184 0.75 -1.72 6.50
C ASN A 184 2.11 -2.38 6.23
N GLN A 185 2.85 -1.83 5.28
CA GLN A 185 4.20 -2.28 4.91
C GLN A 185 5.27 -1.26 5.32
N LEU A 186 4.89 -0.18 6.00
CA LEU A 186 5.75 0.98 6.25
C LEU A 186 7.06 0.64 6.96
N SER A 187 7.04 -0.30 7.93
CA SER A 187 8.23 -0.68 8.71
C SER A 187 9.37 -1.27 7.87
N ARG A 188 9.10 -1.65 6.62
CA ARG A 188 10.10 -2.13 5.66
C ARG A 188 10.84 -0.97 4.99
N TYR A 189 10.31 0.24 5.02
CA TYR A 189 10.78 1.41 4.29
C TYR A 189 11.20 2.56 5.19
N ALA A 190 10.50 2.77 6.31
CA ALA A 190 10.66 3.93 7.16
C ALA A 190 10.75 3.56 8.64
N LYS A 191 11.31 4.47 9.43
CA LYS A 191 11.23 4.39 10.90
C LYS A 191 9.81 4.67 11.34
N THR A 192 9.21 3.74 12.09
CA THR A 192 7.82 3.82 12.54
C THR A 192 7.71 4.21 14.01
N VAL A 193 6.52 4.64 14.38
CA VAL A 193 6.04 4.82 15.74
C VAL A 193 4.64 4.25 15.86
N ASP A 194 4.32 3.60 16.97
CA ASP A 194 2.96 3.20 17.29
C ASP A 194 2.29 4.37 18.03
N LEU A 195 1.41 5.08 17.32
CA LEU A 195 0.60 6.17 17.87
C LEU A 195 -0.63 5.58 18.57
N GLU A 196 -0.70 5.73 19.89
CA GLU A 196 -1.85 5.36 20.70
C GLU A 196 -2.80 6.56 20.85
N LEU A 197 -4.02 6.42 20.38
CA LEU A 197 -5.05 7.43 20.55
C LEU A 197 -6.13 6.91 21.50
N PHE A 198 -6.49 7.73 22.48
CA PHE A 198 -7.58 7.49 23.42
C PHE A 198 -8.71 8.50 23.16
N VAL A 199 -9.94 8.02 23.04
CA VAL A 199 -11.12 8.86 22.90
C VAL A 199 -11.97 8.74 24.16
N THR A 200 -12.28 9.86 24.79
CA THR A 200 -13.05 9.90 26.04
C THR A 200 -14.19 10.91 25.96
N GLU A 201 -15.18 10.76 26.82
CA GLU A 201 -16.13 11.79 27.18
C GLU A 201 -15.45 12.87 28.05
N GLU A 202 -16.16 13.97 28.32
CA GLU A 202 -15.67 15.06 29.19
C GLU A 202 -15.36 14.60 30.62
N ASP A 203 -16.07 13.57 31.11
CA ASP A 203 -15.87 12.98 32.43
C ASP A 203 -14.76 11.92 32.48
N GLY A 204 -14.09 11.69 31.36
CA GLY A 204 -13.03 10.69 31.20
C GLY A 204 -13.53 9.28 30.85
N THR A 205 -14.84 9.06 30.69
CA THR A 205 -15.38 7.77 30.27
C THR A 205 -14.90 7.42 28.87
N PRO A 206 -14.36 6.19 28.63
CA PRO A 206 -13.92 5.77 27.30
C PRO A 206 -15.06 5.72 26.27
N VAL A 207 -14.79 6.15 25.04
CA VAL A 207 -15.75 6.07 23.92
C VAL A 207 -15.38 4.93 23.01
N ALA A 208 -16.12 3.83 23.10
CA ALA A 208 -15.95 2.65 22.24
C ALA A 208 -16.60 2.87 20.85
N ASP A 209 -16.10 2.15 19.83
CA ASP A 209 -16.60 2.18 18.44
C ASP A 209 -16.70 3.59 17.83
N ALA A 210 -15.88 4.54 18.29
CA ALA A 210 -15.71 5.82 17.61
C ALA A 210 -14.91 5.59 16.32
N GLU A 211 -15.37 6.17 15.22
CA GLU A 211 -14.64 6.14 13.95
C GLU A 211 -13.49 7.13 13.98
N VAL A 212 -12.28 6.66 13.68
CA VAL A 212 -11.06 7.46 13.67
C VAL A 212 -10.44 7.42 12.30
N SER A 213 -10.31 8.60 11.68
CA SER A 213 -9.58 8.78 10.43
C SER A 213 -8.25 9.45 10.71
N PHE A 214 -7.18 8.85 10.22
CA PHE A 214 -5.84 9.42 10.21
C PHE A 214 -5.54 9.92 8.81
N GLU A 215 -5.21 11.21 8.67
CA GLU A 215 -5.22 11.91 7.39
C GLU A 215 -3.91 12.68 7.16
N LEU A 216 -3.56 12.82 5.89
CA LEU A 216 -2.48 13.69 5.43
C LEU A 216 -3.05 14.82 4.59
N LEU A 217 -2.49 16.01 4.72
CA LEU A 217 -2.74 17.10 3.78
C LEU A 217 -1.89 16.87 2.52
N ASN A 218 -2.56 16.74 1.37
CA ASN A 218 -1.91 16.49 0.10
C ASN A 218 -2.83 16.98 -1.03
N TYR A 219 -2.32 17.75 -1.99
CA TYR A 219 -3.12 18.44 -3.02
C TYR A 219 -4.23 19.33 -2.41
N ALA A 220 -3.92 20.02 -1.31
CA ALA A 220 -4.87 20.84 -0.55
C ALA A 220 -6.12 20.09 -0.04
N GLU A 221 -6.06 18.78 0.07
CA GLU A 221 -7.11 17.90 0.60
C GLU A 221 -6.60 17.10 1.80
N LEU A 222 -7.49 16.81 2.75
CA LEU A 222 -7.23 15.85 3.82
C LEU A 222 -7.58 14.45 3.32
N VAL A 223 -6.56 13.62 3.12
CA VAL A 223 -6.71 12.27 2.58
C VAL A 223 -6.40 11.24 3.65
N ALA A 224 -7.36 10.37 3.92
CA ALA A 224 -7.20 9.31 4.91
C ALA A 224 -6.15 8.29 4.46
N ILE A 225 -5.18 8.03 5.35
CA ILE A 225 -4.18 6.97 5.20
C ILE A 225 -4.54 5.72 6.01
N SER A 226 -5.46 5.85 6.98
CA SER A 226 -6.04 4.74 7.75
C SER A 226 -7.37 5.16 8.36
N ARG A 227 -8.31 4.20 8.44
CA ARG A 227 -9.57 4.34 9.18
C ARG A 227 -9.70 3.14 10.11
N LYS A 228 -9.89 3.43 11.39
CA LYS A 228 -10.03 2.41 12.45
C LYS A 228 -11.16 2.81 13.40
N LYS A 229 -11.54 1.88 14.27
CA LYS A 229 -12.48 2.16 15.37
C LYS A 229 -11.79 1.99 16.70
N THR A 230 -12.23 2.76 17.70
CA THR A 230 -11.78 2.58 19.07
C THR A 230 -12.32 1.27 19.65
N ASP A 231 -11.53 0.64 20.49
CA ASP A 231 -11.91 -0.56 21.26
C ASP A 231 -12.81 -0.20 22.47
N ALA A 232 -13.15 -1.19 23.30
CA ALA A 232 -13.96 -1.02 24.50
C ALA A 232 -13.35 -0.05 25.54
N ASN A 233 -12.05 0.22 25.46
CA ASN A 233 -11.33 1.17 26.31
C ASN A 233 -11.17 2.55 25.66
N GLY A 234 -11.86 2.80 24.56
CA GLY A 234 -11.72 4.03 23.80
C GLY A 234 -10.37 4.16 23.08
N LYS A 235 -9.60 3.07 22.95
CA LYS A 235 -8.24 3.07 22.40
C LYS A 235 -8.22 2.64 20.95
N VAL A 236 -7.38 3.29 20.14
CA VAL A 236 -6.98 2.84 18.82
C VAL A 236 -5.47 3.02 18.65
N VAL A 237 -4.83 2.15 17.90
CA VAL A 237 -3.38 2.23 17.60
C VAL A 237 -3.16 2.28 16.10
N LEU A 238 -2.31 3.21 15.68
CA LEU A 238 -1.81 3.31 14.31
C LEU A 238 -0.29 3.22 14.30
N ARG A 239 0.27 2.23 13.61
CA ARG A 239 1.68 2.24 13.25
C ARG A 239 1.89 3.13 12.05
N THR A 240 2.64 4.21 12.22
CA THR A 240 2.84 5.25 11.20
C THR A 240 4.28 5.76 11.19
N GLY A 241 4.63 6.58 10.20
CA GLY A 241 5.91 7.27 10.12
C GLY A 241 6.01 8.43 11.09
N LYS A 242 7.13 9.12 11.04
CA LYS A 242 7.40 10.30 11.88
C LYS A 242 7.10 11.58 11.11
N GLY A 243 6.05 12.27 11.51
CA GLY A 243 5.57 13.50 10.86
C GLY A 243 4.25 14.00 11.44
N SER A 244 3.64 14.95 10.74
CA SER A 244 2.36 15.52 11.15
C SER A 244 1.21 14.73 10.56
N LEU A 245 0.19 14.45 11.37
CA LEU A 245 -1.07 13.82 11.02
C LEU A 245 -2.23 14.71 11.43
N PHE A 246 -3.22 14.80 10.56
CA PHE A 246 -4.54 15.27 10.93
C PHE A 246 -5.38 14.07 11.38
N VAL A 247 -6.06 14.20 12.51
CA VAL A 247 -6.89 13.13 13.06
C VAL A 247 -8.29 13.64 13.25
N SER A 248 -9.25 12.90 12.71
CA SER A 248 -10.67 13.17 12.84
C SER A 248 -11.34 12.00 13.55
N VAL A 249 -12.16 12.29 14.55
CA VAL A 249 -12.90 11.28 15.32
C VAL A 249 -14.38 11.60 15.26
N TRP A 250 -15.20 10.59 14.95
CA TRP A 250 -16.66 10.69 14.93
C TRP A 250 -17.30 9.60 15.79
N LYS A 251 -18.36 9.99 16.48
CA LYS A 251 -19.28 9.07 17.12
C LYS A 251 -20.68 9.68 17.02
N GLU A 252 -21.57 9.01 16.27
CA GLU A 252 -22.89 9.52 15.96
C GLU A 252 -22.84 10.92 15.32
N ASP A 253 -23.39 11.95 15.96
CA ASP A 253 -23.40 13.34 15.49
C ASP A 253 -22.30 14.22 16.12
N ARG A 254 -21.37 13.62 16.88
CA ARG A 254 -20.25 14.31 17.55
C ARG A 254 -18.95 14.13 16.78
N HIS A 255 -18.15 15.17 16.82
CA HIS A 255 -16.89 15.19 16.07
C HIS A 255 -15.82 15.98 16.81
N VAL A 256 -14.57 15.48 16.78
CA VAL A 256 -13.38 16.20 17.26
C VAL A 256 -12.24 15.99 16.27
N THR A 257 -11.42 17.02 16.11
CA THR A 257 -10.22 16.96 15.26
C THR A 257 -8.99 17.39 16.04
N ALA A 258 -7.82 16.88 15.61
CA ALA A 258 -6.53 17.31 16.15
C ALA A 258 -5.43 17.20 15.07
N ILE A 259 -4.41 18.04 15.20
CA ILE A 259 -3.15 17.88 14.45
C ILE A 259 -2.14 17.31 15.44
N LEU A 260 -1.56 16.16 15.11
CA LEU A 260 -0.61 15.43 15.92
C LEU A 260 0.74 15.35 15.21
N ASP A 261 1.83 15.50 15.96
CA ASP A 261 3.18 15.31 15.43
C ASP A 261 3.82 14.08 16.08
N THR A 262 3.93 13.00 15.30
CA THR A 262 4.49 11.73 15.76
C THR A 262 6.01 11.73 15.93
N ARG A 263 6.67 12.86 15.65
CA ARG A 263 8.08 13.09 16.03
C ARG A 263 8.20 13.44 17.51
N GLU A 264 7.16 14.02 18.09
CA GLU A 264 7.12 14.53 19.45
C GLU A 264 6.30 13.64 20.40
N ILE A 265 5.25 12.99 19.90
CA ILE A 265 4.32 12.20 20.71
C ILE A 265 4.11 10.79 20.14
N SER A 266 3.86 9.84 21.04
CA SER A 266 3.39 8.49 20.70
C SER A 266 2.02 8.16 21.32
N ALA A 267 1.45 9.07 22.10
CA ALA A 267 0.12 8.91 22.67
C ALA A 267 -0.60 10.26 22.80
N GLN A 268 -1.92 10.24 22.61
CA GLN A 268 -2.79 11.41 22.75
C GLN A 268 -4.19 11.00 23.21
N THR A 269 -4.82 11.82 24.06
CA THR A 269 -6.23 11.71 24.41
C THR A 269 -7.02 12.82 23.70
N LEU A 270 -8.12 12.45 23.05
CA LEU A 270 -9.08 13.37 22.45
C LEU A 270 -10.41 13.26 23.20
N VAL A 271 -10.95 14.39 23.62
CA VAL A 271 -12.24 14.48 24.32
C VAL A 271 -13.34 14.76 23.30
N LEU A 272 -14.28 13.85 23.19
CA LEU A 272 -15.44 13.97 22.30
C LEU A 272 -16.55 14.74 23.02
N ALA A 273 -16.48 16.08 22.96
CA ALA A 273 -17.42 16.96 23.66
C ALA A 273 -18.87 16.84 23.14
N GLY A 274 -19.83 17.03 24.02
CA GLY A 274 -21.26 16.81 23.77
C GLY A 274 -21.98 17.83 22.85
N LYS A 275 -21.25 18.64 22.07
CA LYS A 275 -21.86 19.62 21.15
C LYS A 275 -21.75 19.18 19.69
N LYS A 276 -22.88 19.24 18.95
CA LYS A 276 -22.88 19.27 17.50
C LYS A 276 -21.86 20.29 17.02
N ALA A 277 -20.87 19.83 16.18
CA ALA A 277 -20.13 20.78 15.38
C ALA A 277 -21.13 21.42 14.39
N GLU A 278 -21.60 22.61 14.65
CA GLU A 278 -22.20 23.42 13.61
C GLU A 278 -21.08 23.76 12.63
N LYS A 279 -21.10 23.10 11.50
CA LYS A 279 -20.24 23.48 10.37
C LYS A 279 -20.69 24.86 9.91
N SER A 280 -20.04 25.92 10.37
CA SER A 280 -20.22 27.21 9.75
C SER A 280 -19.55 27.18 8.36
N ALA A 281 -20.27 27.65 7.35
CA ALA A 281 -19.73 27.77 5.99
C ALA A 281 -18.50 28.71 5.93
N GLU A 282 -18.22 29.44 7.00
CA GLU A 282 -17.09 30.37 7.12
C GLU A 282 -15.75 29.68 7.43
N GLU A 283 -15.75 28.44 7.97
CA GLU A 283 -14.52 27.69 8.26
C GLU A 283 -13.84 27.08 7.00
N PHE A 284 -14.48 27.17 5.84
CA PHE A 284 -13.94 26.66 4.56
C PHE A 284 -13.38 27.74 3.65
N LEU A 285 -13.26 28.99 4.12
CA LEU A 285 -12.79 30.13 3.31
C LEU A 285 -11.42 30.68 3.74
N ILE A 286 -10.48 29.79 4.15
CA ILE A 286 -9.09 30.23 4.35
C ILE A 286 -8.19 29.43 3.38
#